data_d81b1a3695817fe71a5af2df48a6cb3c
#
_entry.id   d81b1a3695817fe71a5af2df48a6cb3c
#
_cell.length_a   1.000
_cell.length_b   1.000
_cell.length_c   1.000
_cell.angle_alpha   90.00
_cell.angle_beta   90.00
_cell.angle_gamma   90.00
#
_symmetry.space_group_name_H-M   'P 1'
#
loop_
_entity.id
_entity.type
_entity.pdbx_description
1 polymer ?
#
loop_
_entity_poly.entity_id
_entity_poly.type
_entity_poly.pdbx_seq_one_letter_code
_entity_poly.pdbx_strand_id
1 'polypeptide(L)'
;MDYRLNLAMRMLANKRGSLIGAVLAVSIGILVIHVNFVIFQGIYDAIIRDMTDYRFGDIYITHEEDSTIERSHLVYTNWFERVPIVQAATPRLSGNADVEFRSAGQEFEQFDVPVVGVDPVTDVQASTIYTTISDGQYVYARNSIVVGESVASDLGGCSSGDSFMPNTGDGISTRDIDIGECQPVRVGDNLKLKITNQWGIEESKRFMVTGISKTAGGQGFDTSVIIHIDTLRSMLDRPNESNSIFVKLNEKNPDGAKEVKNQFLAAYANDDLKAQTIEESAEATLKGFRSGIAMINLIGYFGMMSSAFAIVVIQMMLVNNKTKEIGVMRAIGAKRKDILIIFIFQGM
;
A
#
# COMPACT_ATOMS: atom_id res chain seq x y z
N MET A 1 20.25 30.53 43.27
CA MET A 1 20.04 29.16 42.81
C MET A 1 19.43 28.38 43.96
N ASP A 2 18.23 27.81 43.82
CA ASP A 2 17.46 27.27 44.93
C ASP A 2 18.20 26.03 45.49
N TYR A 3 18.48 26.03 46.81
CA TYR A 3 19.18 24.92 47.48
C TYR A 3 18.49 23.58 47.24
N ARG A 4 17.21 23.60 46.99
CA ARG A 4 16.34 22.46 46.70
C ARG A 4 16.76 21.78 45.40
N LEU A 5 17.05 22.59 44.36
CA LEU A 5 17.52 22.11 43.05
C LEU A 5 18.90 21.48 43.13
N ASN A 6 19.83 22.12 43.87
CA ASN A 6 21.16 21.60 44.09
C ASN A 6 21.16 20.28 44.86
N LEU A 7 20.29 20.13 45.87
CA LEU A 7 20.14 18.90 46.63
C LEU A 7 19.56 17.77 45.78
N ALA A 8 18.51 18.07 44.96
CA ALA A 8 17.94 17.10 44.03
C ALA A 8 18.96 16.61 43.00
N MET A 9 19.74 17.52 42.42
CA MET A 9 20.82 17.17 41.47
C MET A 9 21.92 16.31 42.08
N ARG A 10 22.32 16.58 43.32
CA ARG A 10 23.30 15.74 44.03
C ARG A 10 22.75 14.33 44.37
N MET A 11 21.46 14.23 44.72
CA MET A 11 20.80 12.95 44.98
C MET A 11 20.68 12.10 43.69
N LEU A 12 20.36 12.74 42.57
CA LEU A 12 20.36 12.13 41.23
C LEU A 12 21.74 11.63 40.82
N ALA A 13 22.78 12.45 41.00
CA ALA A 13 24.14 12.09 40.63
C ALA A 13 24.70 10.88 41.38
N ASN A 14 24.19 10.61 42.59
CA ASN A 14 24.65 9.48 43.42
C ASN A 14 24.04 8.12 43.03
N LYS A 15 22.91 8.10 42.21
CA LYS A 15 22.26 6.85 41.78
C LYS A 15 22.11 6.81 40.25
N ARG A 16 23.19 7.04 39.52
CA ARG A 16 23.25 7.11 38.05
C ARG A 16 22.61 5.90 37.34
N GLY A 17 22.76 4.69 37.91
CA GLY A 17 22.21 3.47 37.30
C GLY A 17 20.68 3.43 37.23
N SER A 18 20.01 3.85 38.33
CA SER A 18 18.54 3.87 38.38
C SER A 18 17.95 4.96 37.48
N LEU A 19 18.61 6.10 37.41
CA LEU A 19 18.21 7.20 36.54
C LEU A 19 18.36 6.84 35.05
N ILE A 20 19.50 6.26 34.68
CA ILE A 20 19.76 5.78 33.31
C ILE A 20 18.71 4.74 32.93
N GLY A 21 18.39 3.80 33.82
CA GLY A 21 17.36 2.79 33.54
C GLY A 21 15.96 3.39 33.30
N ALA A 22 15.56 4.38 34.11
CA ALA A 22 14.27 5.06 33.93
C ALA A 22 14.21 5.88 32.62
N VAL A 23 15.26 6.64 32.33
CA VAL A 23 15.37 7.42 31.08
C VAL A 23 15.35 6.51 29.87
N LEU A 24 16.11 5.40 29.89
CA LEU A 24 16.12 4.43 28.79
C LEU A 24 14.74 3.80 28.58
N ALA A 25 14.05 3.40 29.66
CA ALA A 25 12.72 2.79 29.54
C ALA A 25 11.71 3.75 28.88
N VAL A 26 11.69 5.02 29.28
CA VAL A 26 10.81 6.04 28.69
C VAL A 26 11.21 6.35 27.25
N SER A 27 12.52 6.50 27.01
CA SER A 27 13.04 6.79 25.66
C SER A 27 12.72 5.67 24.68
N ILE A 28 12.85 4.40 25.08
CA ILE A 28 12.49 3.26 24.25
C ILE A 28 10.98 3.25 23.97
N GLY A 29 10.13 3.54 24.97
CA GLY A 29 8.68 3.63 24.77
C GLY A 29 8.29 4.69 23.74
N ILE A 30 8.85 5.90 23.84
CA ILE A 30 8.61 6.99 22.90
C ILE A 30 9.15 6.64 21.49
N LEU A 31 10.34 6.05 21.43
CA LEU A 31 10.96 5.65 20.18
C LEU A 31 10.12 4.61 19.44
N VAL A 32 9.62 3.60 20.12
CA VAL A 32 8.75 2.57 19.52
C VAL A 32 7.48 3.20 18.92
N ILE A 33 6.84 4.12 19.66
CA ILE A 33 5.64 4.82 19.16
C ILE A 33 5.98 5.65 17.90
N HIS A 34 7.08 6.41 17.94
CA HIS A 34 7.51 7.25 16.81
C HIS A 34 7.85 6.42 15.57
N VAL A 35 8.61 5.34 15.74
CA VAL A 35 8.97 4.43 14.64
C VAL A 35 7.72 3.82 14.01
N ASN A 36 6.79 3.32 14.81
CA ASN A 36 5.52 2.81 14.29
C ASN A 36 4.75 3.88 13.52
N PHE A 37 4.61 5.09 14.08
CA PHE A 37 3.90 6.18 13.41
C PHE A 37 4.53 6.52 12.05
N VAL A 38 5.86 6.64 11.97
CA VAL A 38 6.58 6.95 10.73
C VAL A 38 6.41 5.84 9.69
N ILE A 39 6.49 4.56 10.11
CA ILE A 39 6.30 3.41 9.21
C ILE A 39 4.89 3.43 8.62
N PHE A 40 3.87 3.60 9.47
CA PHE A 40 2.48 3.60 8.99
C PHE A 40 2.15 4.80 8.12
N GLN A 41 2.68 5.98 8.45
CA GLN A 41 2.53 7.15 7.59
C GLN A 41 3.20 6.92 6.23
N GLY A 42 4.40 6.34 6.22
CA GLY A 42 5.11 6.00 4.98
C GLY A 42 4.35 4.99 4.12
N ILE A 43 3.79 3.95 4.72
CA ILE A 43 2.94 2.96 4.01
C ILE A 43 1.68 3.62 3.45
N TYR A 44 1.01 4.45 4.25
CA TYR A 44 -0.18 5.18 3.83
C TYR A 44 0.11 6.07 2.60
N ASP A 45 1.16 6.88 2.67
CA ASP A 45 1.55 7.77 1.58
C ASP A 45 1.97 6.99 0.32
N ALA A 46 2.64 5.84 0.48
CA ALA A 46 3.00 4.96 -0.63
C ALA A 46 1.75 4.38 -1.30
N ILE A 47 0.79 3.87 -0.53
CA ILE A 47 -0.46 3.30 -1.05
C ILE A 47 -1.27 4.36 -1.82
N ILE A 48 -1.44 5.56 -1.25
CA ILE A 48 -2.17 6.64 -1.92
C ILE A 48 -1.49 7.01 -3.25
N ARG A 49 -0.17 7.11 -3.24
CA ARG A 49 0.59 7.39 -4.46
C ARG A 49 0.39 6.30 -5.49
N ASP A 50 0.54 5.03 -5.11
CA ASP A 50 0.40 3.89 -6.01
C ASP A 50 -1.03 3.79 -6.57
N MET A 51 -2.04 4.05 -5.75
CA MET A 51 -3.43 4.11 -6.20
C MET A 51 -3.66 5.25 -7.20
N THR A 52 -3.07 6.44 -6.95
CA THR A 52 -3.22 7.59 -7.85
C THR A 52 -2.46 7.40 -9.15
N ASP A 53 -1.23 6.90 -9.08
CA ASP A 53 -0.31 6.88 -10.21
C ASP A 53 -0.49 5.64 -11.10
N TYR A 54 -1.02 4.54 -10.55
CA TYR A 54 -1.14 3.28 -11.28
C TYR A 54 -2.59 2.81 -11.48
N ARG A 55 -3.48 2.98 -10.48
CA ARG A 55 -4.76 2.28 -10.47
C ARG A 55 -5.98 3.14 -10.80
N PHE A 56 -6.13 4.31 -10.21
CA PHE A 56 -7.35 5.13 -10.31
C PHE A 56 -7.15 6.49 -10.98
N GLY A 57 -5.94 7.04 -10.99
CA GLY A 57 -5.71 8.42 -11.41
C GLY A 57 -6.24 9.45 -10.42
N ASP A 58 -6.37 10.68 -10.88
CA ASP A 58 -7.01 11.74 -10.10
C ASP A 58 -8.55 11.65 -10.18
N ILE A 59 -9.07 11.15 -11.33
CA ILE A 59 -10.48 10.82 -11.52
C ILE A 59 -10.56 9.44 -12.20
N TYR A 60 -11.42 8.60 -11.66
CA TYR A 60 -11.68 7.25 -12.15
C TYR A 60 -13.14 7.10 -12.54
N ILE A 61 -13.39 6.68 -13.78
CA ILE A 61 -14.73 6.57 -14.36
C ILE A 61 -15.00 5.11 -14.64
N THR A 62 -16.16 4.63 -14.21
CA THR A 62 -16.68 3.28 -14.45
C THR A 62 -18.15 3.37 -14.83
N HIS A 63 -18.75 2.29 -15.29
CA HIS A 63 -20.20 2.17 -15.35
C HIS A 63 -20.80 1.99 -13.95
N GLU A 64 -22.04 2.45 -13.73
CA GLU A 64 -22.65 2.41 -12.39
C GLU A 64 -23.09 0.98 -12.01
N GLU A 65 -23.70 0.25 -12.93
CA GLU A 65 -24.25 -1.09 -12.71
C GLU A 65 -23.46 -2.19 -13.43
N ASP A 66 -22.96 -1.90 -14.64
CA ASP A 66 -22.26 -2.86 -15.48
C ASP A 66 -20.76 -2.89 -15.25
N SER A 67 -20.13 -4.01 -15.59
CA SER A 67 -18.68 -4.16 -15.50
C SER A 67 -17.93 -3.43 -16.62
N THR A 68 -18.63 -2.95 -17.66
CA THR A 68 -18.03 -2.33 -18.86
C THR A 68 -18.80 -1.11 -19.33
N ILE A 69 -18.07 -0.19 -19.91
CA ILE A 69 -18.57 1.00 -20.61
C ILE A 69 -18.72 0.59 -22.08
N GLU A 70 -19.95 0.40 -22.56
CA GLU A 70 -20.23 -0.07 -23.92
C GLU A 70 -19.93 0.99 -24.99
N ARG A 71 -20.19 2.27 -24.67
CA ARG A 71 -19.92 3.36 -25.57
C ARG A 71 -18.44 3.56 -25.79
N SER A 72 -18.05 3.85 -27.04
CA SER A 72 -16.65 4.09 -27.37
C SER A 72 -15.97 5.09 -26.44
N HIS A 73 -14.90 4.65 -25.78
CA HIS A 73 -14.09 5.45 -24.86
C HIS A 73 -13.61 6.77 -25.49
N LEU A 74 -13.46 6.83 -26.80
CA LEU A 74 -13.03 8.04 -27.54
C LEU A 74 -13.98 9.24 -27.31
N VAL A 75 -15.27 8.98 -27.08
CA VAL A 75 -16.23 10.06 -26.80
C VAL A 75 -15.86 10.75 -25.48
N TYR A 76 -15.46 9.98 -24.48
CA TYR A 76 -15.15 10.50 -23.16
C TYR A 76 -13.73 11.05 -23.08
N THR A 77 -12.75 10.34 -23.64
CA THR A 77 -11.34 10.81 -23.64
C THR A 77 -11.18 12.11 -24.38
N ASN A 78 -11.83 12.27 -25.55
CA ASN A 78 -11.86 13.53 -26.31
C ASN A 78 -12.52 14.69 -25.55
N TRP A 79 -13.45 14.40 -24.65
CA TRP A 79 -14.01 15.43 -23.79
C TRP A 79 -12.97 15.93 -22.78
N PHE A 80 -12.23 14.99 -22.14
CA PHE A 80 -11.19 15.33 -21.18
C PHE A 80 -10.02 16.09 -21.82
N GLU A 81 -9.64 15.78 -23.04
CA GLU A 81 -8.59 16.51 -23.79
C GLU A 81 -8.88 18.00 -23.97
N ARG A 82 -10.16 18.38 -23.90
CA ARG A 82 -10.58 19.80 -24.00
C ARG A 82 -10.54 20.54 -22.67
N VAL A 83 -10.34 19.85 -21.58
CA VAL A 83 -10.31 20.43 -20.23
C VAL A 83 -8.87 20.83 -19.88
N PRO A 84 -8.56 22.14 -19.72
CA PRO A 84 -7.16 22.61 -19.61
C PRO A 84 -6.36 22.05 -18.44
N ILE A 85 -7.03 21.64 -17.35
CA ILE A 85 -6.36 21.08 -16.16
C ILE A 85 -6.12 19.58 -16.26
N VAL A 86 -6.64 18.91 -17.29
CA VAL A 86 -6.42 17.48 -17.54
C VAL A 86 -5.15 17.31 -18.35
N GLN A 87 -4.28 16.45 -17.87
CA GLN A 87 -3.04 16.05 -18.56
C GLN A 87 -3.33 15.04 -19.66
N ALA A 88 -4.03 13.96 -19.29
CA ALA A 88 -4.41 12.90 -20.21
C ALA A 88 -5.55 12.05 -19.63
N ALA A 89 -6.27 11.38 -20.53
CA ALA A 89 -7.26 10.36 -20.17
C ALA A 89 -7.01 9.10 -21.00
N THR A 90 -7.02 7.92 -20.36
CA THR A 90 -6.76 6.65 -21.02
C THR A 90 -7.80 5.60 -20.64
N PRO A 91 -8.29 4.80 -21.62
CA PRO A 91 -9.19 3.69 -21.34
C PRO A 91 -8.40 2.50 -20.80
N ARG A 92 -9.01 1.75 -19.88
CA ARG A 92 -8.52 0.46 -19.42
C ARG A 92 -9.60 -0.60 -19.53
N LEU A 93 -9.18 -1.78 -19.92
CA LEU A 93 -10.02 -2.97 -19.92
C LEU A 93 -9.35 -4.00 -19.00
N SER A 94 -10.09 -4.55 -18.07
CA SER A 94 -9.59 -5.59 -17.16
C SER A 94 -10.40 -6.86 -17.31
N GLY A 95 -9.75 -7.97 -17.09
CA GLY A 95 -10.33 -9.31 -17.07
C GLY A 95 -9.40 -10.25 -16.32
N ASN A 96 -9.75 -11.53 -16.30
CA ASN A 96 -8.91 -12.56 -15.73
C ASN A 96 -8.54 -13.57 -16.80
N ALA A 97 -7.35 -14.14 -16.71
CA ALA A 97 -6.84 -15.14 -17.65
C ALA A 97 -6.10 -16.24 -16.91
N ASP A 98 -6.11 -17.43 -17.51
CA ASP A 98 -5.18 -18.48 -17.15
C ASP A 98 -3.91 -18.29 -17.96
N VAL A 99 -2.77 -18.32 -17.30
CA VAL A 99 -1.45 -18.07 -17.91
C VAL A 99 -0.64 -19.35 -17.91
N GLU A 100 -0.26 -19.82 -19.10
CA GLU A 100 0.60 -20.98 -19.29
C GLU A 100 2.01 -20.55 -19.67
N PHE A 101 2.99 -21.15 -19.00
CA PHE A 101 4.40 -21.02 -19.30
C PHE A 101 5.03 -22.39 -19.50
N ARG A 102 5.82 -22.57 -20.55
CA ARG A 102 6.54 -23.79 -20.79
C ARG A 102 8.04 -23.54 -20.78
N SER A 103 8.73 -24.18 -19.84
CA SER A 103 10.17 -24.12 -19.68
C SER A 103 10.76 -25.50 -19.49
N ALA A 104 11.88 -25.79 -20.14
CA ALA A 104 12.65 -27.05 -20.01
C ALA A 104 11.81 -28.34 -20.15
N GLY A 105 10.70 -28.28 -20.90
CA GLY A 105 9.81 -29.43 -21.09
C GLY A 105 8.73 -29.59 -20.01
N GLN A 106 8.71 -28.74 -19.00
CA GLN A 106 7.64 -28.65 -18.01
C GLN A 106 6.68 -27.55 -18.40
N GLU A 107 5.41 -27.73 -18.05
CA GLU A 107 4.33 -26.78 -18.27
C GLU A 107 3.83 -26.30 -16.91
N PHE A 108 3.84 -25.00 -16.72
CA PHE A 108 3.37 -24.32 -15.53
C PHE A 108 2.12 -23.55 -15.91
N GLU A 109 1.12 -23.56 -15.05
CA GLU A 109 -0.14 -22.85 -15.26
C GLU A 109 -0.53 -22.12 -13.98
N GLN A 110 -0.92 -20.85 -14.13
CA GLN A 110 -1.48 -20.06 -13.05
C GLN A 110 -2.87 -19.59 -13.47
N PHE A 111 -3.86 -19.90 -12.64
CA PHE A 111 -5.27 -19.61 -12.90
C PHE A 111 -5.67 -18.25 -12.37
N ASP A 112 -6.68 -17.66 -12.99
CA ASP A 112 -7.35 -16.44 -12.55
C ASP A 112 -6.42 -15.24 -12.34
N VAL A 113 -5.40 -15.12 -13.20
CA VAL A 113 -4.45 -14.01 -13.17
C VAL A 113 -5.14 -12.75 -13.71
N PRO A 114 -5.14 -11.63 -12.96
CA PRO A 114 -5.70 -10.37 -13.46
C PRO A 114 -4.94 -9.88 -14.70
N VAL A 115 -5.68 -9.57 -15.76
CA VAL A 115 -5.15 -9.01 -17.00
C VAL A 115 -5.64 -7.58 -17.15
N VAL A 116 -4.73 -6.67 -17.46
CA VAL A 116 -5.03 -5.27 -17.72
C VAL A 116 -4.64 -4.91 -19.15
N GLY A 117 -5.63 -4.55 -19.94
CA GLY A 117 -5.44 -4.01 -21.29
C GLY A 117 -5.29 -2.49 -21.22
N VAL A 118 -4.19 -2.00 -21.76
CA VAL A 118 -3.85 -0.57 -21.81
C VAL A 118 -3.62 -0.12 -23.25
N ASP A 119 -3.92 1.13 -23.54
CA ASP A 119 -3.42 1.78 -24.76
C ASP A 119 -2.03 2.35 -24.46
N PRO A 120 -0.94 1.80 -25.01
CA PRO A 120 0.41 2.21 -24.65
C PRO A 120 0.70 3.69 -24.94
N VAL A 121 -0.01 4.30 -25.89
CA VAL A 121 0.24 5.70 -26.30
C VAL A 121 -0.34 6.67 -25.31
N THR A 122 -1.59 6.46 -24.90
CA THR A 122 -2.29 7.34 -23.96
C THR A 122 -1.95 7.00 -22.51
N ASP A 123 -1.69 5.72 -22.21
CA ASP A 123 -1.41 5.29 -20.84
C ASP A 123 -0.08 5.86 -20.31
N VAL A 124 0.96 5.95 -21.13
CA VAL A 124 2.25 6.56 -20.74
C VAL A 124 2.11 8.05 -20.38
N GLN A 125 1.10 8.72 -20.92
CA GLN A 125 0.81 10.13 -20.62
C GLN A 125 -0.04 10.29 -19.36
N ALA A 126 -0.92 9.33 -19.10
CA ALA A 126 -1.87 9.39 -18.01
C ALA A 126 -1.38 8.69 -16.73
N SER A 127 -0.57 7.64 -16.83
CA SER A 127 -0.09 6.85 -15.70
C SER A 127 1.43 6.74 -15.69
N THR A 128 1.98 6.32 -14.56
CA THR A 128 3.42 6.07 -14.42
C THR A 128 3.75 4.59 -14.34
N ILE A 129 2.83 3.71 -14.78
CA ILE A 129 3.05 2.24 -14.74
C ILE A 129 4.35 1.85 -15.46
N TYR A 130 4.67 2.49 -16.58
CA TYR A 130 5.89 2.22 -17.32
C TYR A 130 7.17 2.39 -16.49
N THR A 131 7.13 3.16 -15.40
CA THR A 131 8.27 3.34 -14.48
C THR A 131 8.45 2.17 -13.52
N THR A 132 7.47 1.28 -13.42
CA THR A 132 7.54 0.07 -12.57
C THR A 132 8.26 -1.09 -13.26
N ILE A 133 8.62 -0.94 -14.52
CA ILE A 133 9.33 -1.96 -15.28
C ILE A 133 10.75 -2.07 -14.73
N SER A 134 11.03 -3.20 -14.09
CA SER A 134 12.35 -3.52 -13.50
C SER A 134 13.31 -4.13 -14.51
N ASP A 135 12.78 -4.84 -15.50
CA ASP A 135 13.54 -5.46 -16.59
C ASP A 135 12.75 -5.37 -17.90
N GLY A 136 13.42 -5.10 -19.01
CA GLY A 136 12.82 -5.00 -20.33
C GLY A 136 12.14 -3.67 -20.63
N GLN A 137 11.01 -3.72 -21.33
CA GLN A 137 10.28 -2.57 -21.85
C GLN A 137 8.77 -2.70 -21.59
N TYR A 138 8.09 -1.55 -21.56
CA TYR A 138 6.63 -1.50 -21.46
C TYR A 138 5.95 -2.11 -22.71
N VAL A 139 4.64 -2.40 -22.61
CA VAL A 139 3.84 -2.88 -23.74
C VAL A 139 3.94 -1.92 -24.91
N TYR A 140 4.29 -2.40 -26.09
CA TYR A 140 4.39 -1.60 -27.31
C TYR A 140 3.72 -2.23 -28.53
N ALA A 141 3.46 -3.52 -28.50
CA ALA A 141 2.87 -4.26 -29.61
C ALA A 141 1.69 -5.13 -29.16
N ARG A 142 0.85 -5.52 -30.10
CA ARG A 142 -0.35 -6.35 -29.82
C ARG A 142 -0.05 -7.77 -29.35
N ASN A 143 1.17 -8.24 -29.50
CA ASN A 143 1.65 -9.54 -29.05
C ASN A 143 2.68 -9.43 -27.91
N SER A 144 2.87 -8.25 -27.35
CA SER A 144 3.73 -8.01 -26.20
C SER A 144 2.94 -8.10 -24.90
N ILE A 145 3.61 -8.62 -23.85
CA ILE A 145 3.08 -8.71 -22.50
C ILE A 145 4.12 -8.24 -21.49
N VAL A 146 3.68 -7.47 -20.52
CA VAL A 146 4.42 -7.18 -19.29
C VAL A 146 3.84 -8.05 -18.19
N VAL A 147 4.72 -8.71 -17.43
CA VAL A 147 4.35 -9.66 -16.39
C VAL A 147 4.73 -9.08 -15.03
N GLY A 148 3.84 -9.17 -14.06
CA GLY A 148 4.16 -8.83 -12.67
C GLY A 148 5.19 -9.78 -12.07
N GLU A 149 6.07 -9.29 -11.20
CA GLU A 149 7.16 -10.07 -10.60
C GLU A 149 6.64 -11.31 -9.86
N SER A 150 5.51 -11.19 -9.15
CA SER A 150 4.89 -12.34 -8.47
C SER A 150 4.41 -13.39 -9.46
N VAL A 151 3.73 -12.98 -10.52
CA VAL A 151 3.26 -13.89 -11.58
C VAL A 151 4.45 -14.57 -12.27
N ALA A 152 5.51 -13.82 -12.58
CA ALA A 152 6.71 -14.34 -13.21
C ALA A 152 7.43 -15.38 -12.32
N SER A 153 7.44 -15.16 -11.01
CA SER A 153 8.04 -16.08 -10.03
C SER A 153 7.18 -17.33 -9.85
N ASP A 154 5.88 -17.17 -9.69
CA ASP A 154 4.94 -18.27 -9.45
C ASP A 154 4.90 -19.21 -10.66
N LEU A 155 4.82 -18.68 -11.88
CA LEU A 155 4.88 -19.43 -13.14
C LEU A 155 6.23 -20.16 -13.33
N GLY A 156 7.29 -19.69 -12.71
CA GLY A 156 8.59 -20.34 -12.75
C GLY A 156 8.83 -21.36 -11.65
N GLY A 157 7.83 -21.65 -10.84
CA GLY A 157 7.97 -22.51 -9.65
C GLY A 157 8.88 -21.92 -8.58
N CYS A 158 9.07 -20.58 -8.59
CA CYS A 158 9.96 -19.86 -7.69
C CYS A 158 9.23 -19.27 -6.49
N SER A 159 8.04 -19.76 -6.15
CA SER A 159 7.27 -19.24 -5.02
C SER A 159 8.10 -19.30 -3.74
N SER A 160 8.52 -18.15 -3.26
CA SER A 160 9.17 -18.04 -1.96
C SER A 160 8.12 -18.34 -0.89
N GLY A 161 8.33 -19.39 -0.11
CA GLY A 161 7.40 -20.00 0.84
C GLY A 161 7.00 -19.14 2.04
N ASP A 162 6.72 -17.85 1.86
CA ASP A 162 6.27 -16.91 2.89
C ASP A 162 5.04 -16.08 2.47
N SER A 163 4.28 -16.52 1.49
CA SER A 163 2.95 -15.93 1.27
C SER A 163 1.97 -16.53 2.26
N PHE A 164 1.67 -15.77 3.29
CA PHE A 164 0.57 -16.02 4.22
C PHE A 164 -0.76 -16.06 3.44
N MET A 165 -1.12 -17.25 2.96
CA MET A 165 -2.46 -17.51 2.46
C MET A 165 -3.33 -17.95 3.63
N PRO A 166 -4.52 -17.35 3.84
CA PRO A 166 -5.46 -17.87 4.81
C PRO A 166 -5.92 -19.27 4.38
N ASN A 167 -5.70 -20.21 5.27
CA ASN A 167 -6.01 -21.61 5.24
C ASN A 167 -7.45 -21.87 4.73
N THR A 168 -7.61 -22.21 3.45
CA THR A 168 -8.77 -22.94 3.00
C THR A 168 -8.49 -24.42 3.21
N GLY A 169 -9.26 -25.03 4.10
CA GLY A 169 -9.05 -26.28 4.79
C GLY A 169 -9.00 -27.58 3.99
N ASP A 170 -8.20 -27.68 2.94
CA ASP A 170 -7.91 -28.94 2.28
C ASP A 170 -6.39 -29.15 2.30
N GLY A 171 -5.97 -29.94 3.29
CA GLY A 171 -4.58 -30.21 3.61
C GLY A 171 -3.84 -31.03 2.56
N ILE A 172 -3.38 -30.37 1.50
CA ILE A 172 -2.31 -30.89 0.65
C ILE A 172 -1.04 -30.11 1.01
N SER A 173 -0.21 -30.73 1.82
CA SER A 173 1.13 -30.25 2.11
C SER A 173 1.98 -30.34 0.85
N THR A 174 2.32 -29.20 0.26
CA THR A 174 3.22 -29.12 -0.92
C THR A 174 4.70 -29.36 -0.58
N ARG A 175 5.02 -30.10 0.49
CA ARG A 175 6.39 -30.27 0.98
C ARG A 175 7.22 -31.33 0.29
N ASP A 176 6.67 -32.11 -0.65
CA ASP A 176 7.36 -33.24 -1.27
C ASP A 176 7.32 -33.23 -2.81
N ILE A 177 7.11 -32.09 -3.44
CA ILE A 177 7.36 -31.97 -4.88
C ILE A 177 8.80 -31.50 -5.01
N ASP A 178 9.65 -32.37 -5.53
CA ASP A 178 11.00 -32.04 -6.00
C ASP A 178 10.85 -31.07 -7.18
N ILE A 179 10.67 -29.77 -6.82
CA ILE A 179 10.52 -28.69 -7.77
C ILE A 179 11.91 -28.51 -8.39
N GLY A 180 12.05 -28.94 -9.63
CA GLY A 180 13.26 -28.69 -10.42
C GLY A 180 13.70 -27.24 -10.31
N GLU A 181 14.95 -26.94 -10.65
CA GLU A 181 15.54 -25.60 -10.49
C GLU A 181 14.55 -24.51 -10.87
N CYS A 182 14.21 -23.63 -9.91
CA CYS A 182 13.37 -22.46 -10.08
C CYS A 182 13.82 -21.66 -11.31
N GLN A 183 12.94 -21.46 -12.27
CA GLN A 183 13.20 -20.72 -13.49
C GLN A 183 12.11 -19.66 -13.69
N PRO A 184 12.26 -18.48 -13.08
CA PRO A 184 11.27 -17.42 -13.25
C PRO A 184 11.15 -17.01 -14.71
N VAL A 185 9.95 -16.59 -15.10
CA VAL A 185 9.71 -16.03 -16.43
C VAL A 185 10.60 -14.81 -16.65
N ARG A 186 11.22 -14.73 -17.82
CA ARG A 186 12.16 -13.67 -18.19
C ARG A 186 11.72 -12.93 -19.45
N VAL A 187 12.27 -11.75 -19.63
CA VAL A 187 12.11 -11.00 -20.88
C VAL A 187 12.60 -11.82 -22.07
N GLY A 188 11.76 -11.93 -23.10
CA GLY A 188 11.98 -12.75 -24.27
C GLY A 188 11.29 -14.12 -24.25
N ASP A 189 10.80 -14.58 -23.12
CA ASP A 189 10.00 -15.79 -23.01
C ASP A 189 8.62 -15.64 -23.68
N ASN A 190 7.99 -16.78 -23.96
CA ASN A 190 6.66 -16.80 -24.53
C ASN A 190 5.67 -17.37 -23.52
N LEU A 191 4.61 -16.63 -23.27
CA LEU A 191 3.48 -17.03 -22.46
C LEU A 191 2.25 -17.26 -23.34
N LYS A 192 1.39 -18.18 -22.92
CA LYS A 192 0.08 -18.36 -23.54
C LYS A 192 -0.98 -17.94 -22.53
N LEU A 193 -1.82 -16.98 -22.90
CA LEU A 193 -2.97 -16.56 -22.14
C LEU A 193 -4.21 -17.26 -22.69
N LYS A 194 -5.05 -17.75 -21.78
CA LYS A 194 -6.39 -18.28 -22.04
C LYS A 194 -7.40 -17.39 -21.34
N ILE A 195 -8.36 -16.90 -22.06
CA ILE A 195 -9.43 -16.02 -21.53
C ILE A 195 -10.76 -16.56 -22.00
N THR A 196 -11.72 -16.65 -21.08
CA THR A 196 -13.11 -16.97 -21.44
C THR A 196 -13.81 -15.69 -21.84
N ASN A 197 -14.30 -15.65 -23.11
CA ASN A 197 -15.00 -14.50 -23.64
C ASN A 197 -16.44 -14.40 -23.08
N GLN A 198 -17.18 -13.35 -23.44
CA GLN A 198 -18.54 -13.11 -23.01
C GLN A 198 -19.54 -14.22 -23.38
N TRP A 199 -19.22 -15.09 -24.36
CA TRP A 199 -20.03 -16.21 -24.81
C TRP A 199 -19.67 -17.53 -24.12
N GLY A 200 -18.72 -17.52 -23.20
CA GLY A 200 -18.21 -18.72 -22.53
C GLY A 200 -17.24 -19.53 -23.38
N ILE A 201 -16.72 -18.96 -24.47
CA ILE A 201 -15.72 -19.61 -25.34
C ILE A 201 -14.32 -19.22 -24.83
N GLU A 202 -13.47 -20.24 -24.69
CA GLU A 202 -12.06 -20.01 -24.32
C GLU A 202 -11.26 -19.58 -25.55
N GLU A 203 -10.72 -18.36 -25.51
CA GLU A 203 -9.81 -17.83 -26.49
C GLU A 203 -8.38 -17.88 -25.95
N SER A 204 -7.43 -18.34 -26.76
CA SER A 204 -6.04 -18.43 -26.35
C SER A 204 -5.10 -17.75 -27.32
N LYS A 205 -4.11 -17.04 -26.79
CA LYS A 205 -3.11 -16.33 -27.59
C LYS A 205 -1.73 -16.37 -26.95
N ARG A 206 -0.69 -16.42 -27.78
CA ARG A 206 0.70 -16.37 -27.33
C ARG A 206 1.22 -14.95 -27.35
N PHE A 207 1.97 -14.61 -26.32
CA PHE A 207 2.59 -13.31 -26.12
C PHE A 207 4.08 -13.47 -25.83
N MET A 208 4.87 -12.54 -26.32
CA MET A 208 6.28 -12.41 -25.95
C MET A 208 6.40 -11.50 -24.74
N VAL A 209 7.08 -11.94 -23.70
CA VAL A 209 7.36 -11.14 -22.52
C VAL A 209 8.34 -10.04 -22.89
N THR A 210 7.88 -8.79 -22.79
CA THR A 210 8.69 -7.61 -23.13
C THR A 210 9.19 -6.89 -21.89
N GLY A 211 8.60 -7.10 -20.74
CA GLY A 211 9.04 -6.51 -19.49
C GLY A 211 8.50 -7.23 -18.26
N ILE A 212 9.19 -7.04 -17.15
CA ILE A 212 8.78 -7.48 -15.82
C ILE A 212 8.48 -6.24 -14.99
N SER A 213 7.28 -6.18 -14.40
CA SER A 213 6.84 -5.09 -13.54
C SER A 213 7.07 -5.42 -12.07
N LYS A 214 7.63 -4.46 -11.32
CA LYS A 214 7.85 -4.57 -9.89
C LYS A 214 7.46 -3.27 -9.19
N THR A 215 6.55 -3.35 -8.23
CA THR A 215 6.13 -2.22 -7.40
C THR A 215 6.59 -2.40 -5.95
N ALA A 216 7.04 -1.33 -5.33
CA ALA A 216 7.62 -1.37 -3.98
C ALA A 216 6.61 -1.68 -2.86
N GLY A 217 5.32 -1.77 -3.15
CA GLY A 217 4.27 -1.92 -2.13
C GLY A 217 3.36 -3.14 -2.31
N GLY A 218 3.57 -3.98 -3.35
CA GLY A 218 2.70 -5.13 -3.64
C GLY A 218 1.25 -4.76 -3.98
N GLN A 219 0.95 -3.48 -4.15
CA GLN A 219 -0.39 -2.94 -4.47
C GLN A 219 -0.54 -2.62 -5.97
N GLY A 220 0.53 -2.82 -6.73
CA GLY A 220 0.56 -2.51 -8.15
C GLY A 220 0.21 -3.71 -9.03
N PHE A 221 0.91 -3.80 -10.15
CA PHE A 221 0.71 -4.82 -11.17
C PHE A 221 1.58 -6.07 -10.95
N ASP A 222 2.14 -6.27 -9.76
CA ASP A 222 3.02 -7.41 -9.45
C ASP A 222 2.31 -8.76 -9.55
N THR A 223 1.01 -8.78 -9.29
CA THR A 223 0.15 -9.97 -9.35
C THR A 223 -0.68 -10.04 -10.62
N SER A 224 -0.38 -9.22 -11.62
CA SER A 224 -1.17 -9.10 -12.85
C SER A 224 -0.28 -9.10 -14.09
N VAL A 225 -0.92 -9.20 -15.23
CA VAL A 225 -0.25 -9.04 -16.55
C VAL A 225 -0.85 -7.87 -17.31
N ILE A 226 -0.02 -7.16 -18.07
CA ILE A 226 -0.43 -6.01 -18.87
C ILE A 226 -0.23 -6.34 -20.34
N ILE A 227 -1.28 -6.12 -21.14
CA ILE A 227 -1.27 -6.33 -22.59
C ILE A 227 -1.89 -5.13 -23.31
N HIS A 228 -1.76 -5.10 -24.63
CA HIS A 228 -2.39 -4.09 -25.44
C HIS A 228 -3.91 -4.22 -25.38
N ILE A 229 -4.64 -3.10 -25.15
CA ILE A 229 -6.09 -3.09 -24.95
C ILE A 229 -6.87 -3.70 -26.13
N ASP A 230 -6.45 -3.42 -27.37
CA ASP A 230 -7.13 -3.98 -28.56
C ASP A 230 -7.01 -5.51 -28.63
N THR A 231 -5.90 -6.06 -28.11
CA THR A 231 -5.73 -7.51 -28.04
C THR A 231 -6.66 -8.11 -27.01
N LEU A 232 -6.79 -7.49 -25.85
CA LEU A 232 -7.72 -7.95 -24.81
C LEU A 232 -9.17 -7.84 -25.31
N ARG A 233 -9.54 -6.73 -25.95
CA ARG A 233 -10.85 -6.55 -26.60
C ARG A 233 -11.17 -7.67 -27.59
N SER A 234 -10.19 -8.04 -28.41
CA SER A 234 -10.35 -9.10 -29.40
C SER A 234 -10.55 -10.47 -28.73
N MET A 235 -9.81 -10.77 -27.65
CA MET A 235 -9.92 -12.03 -26.93
C MET A 235 -11.22 -12.14 -26.13
N LEU A 236 -11.72 -11.04 -25.58
CA LEU A 236 -12.99 -10.98 -24.85
C LEU A 236 -14.22 -10.89 -25.79
N ASP A 237 -14.01 -10.67 -27.09
CA ASP A 237 -15.06 -10.34 -28.08
C ASP A 237 -15.87 -9.10 -27.70
N ARG A 238 -15.20 -8.05 -27.19
CA ARG A 238 -15.78 -6.79 -26.73
C ARG A 238 -15.16 -5.58 -27.45
N PRO A 239 -15.46 -5.41 -28.73
CA PRO A 239 -14.88 -4.31 -29.51
C PRO A 239 -15.34 -2.95 -28.95
N ASN A 240 -14.39 -2.04 -28.78
CA ASN A 240 -14.58 -0.66 -28.29
C ASN A 240 -14.98 -0.51 -26.81
N GLU A 241 -15.19 -1.58 -26.09
CA GLU A 241 -15.49 -1.52 -24.66
C GLU A 241 -14.27 -1.19 -23.79
N SER A 242 -14.54 -0.65 -22.61
CA SER A 242 -13.58 -0.46 -21.53
C SER A 242 -14.26 -0.64 -20.18
N ASN A 243 -13.55 -1.11 -19.15
CA ASN A 243 -14.11 -1.15 -17.79
C ASN A 243 -14.02 0.20 -17.12
N SER A 244 -13.02 0.98 -17.48
CA SER A 244 -12.77 2.25 -16.83
C SER A 244 -12.01 3.23 -17.72
N ILE A 245 -12.10 4.49 -17.34
CA ILE A 245 -11.28 5.56 -17.90
C ILE A 245 -10.50 6.17 -16.74
N PHE A 246 -9.21 6.17 -16.91
CA PHE A 246 -8.24 6.75 -15.98
C PHE A 246 -7.92 8.16 -16.43
N VAL A 247 -8.09 9.16 -15.57
CA VAL A 247 -7.83 10.57 -15.87
C VAL A 247 -6.78 11.12 -14.96
N LYS A 248 -5.76 11.76 -15.53
CA LYS A 248 -4.68 12.44 -14.82
C LYS A 248 -4.79 13.95 -14.99
N LEU A 249 -4.62 14.68 -13.91
CA LEU A 249 -4.55 16.15 -13.92
C LEU A 249 -3.08 16.62 -14.03
N ASN A 250 -2.89 17.85 -14.56
CA ASN A 250 -1.56 18.45 -14.67
C ASN A 250 -0.89 18.66 -13.31
N GLU A 251 -1.68 18.99 -12.30
CA GLU A 251 -1.24 19.20 -10.92
C GLU A 251 -2.19 18.53 -9.94
N LYS A 252 -1.70 18.11 -8.78
CA LYS A 252 -2.55 17.59 -7.71
C LYS A 252 -3.49 18.69 -7.22
N ASN A 253 -4.72 18.65 -7.67
CA ASN A 253 -5.77 19.60 -7.33
C ASN A 253 -7.08 18.86 -7.01
N PRO A 254 -7.32 18.48 -5.73
CA PRO A 254 -8.52 17.75 -5.34
C PRO A 254 -9.82 18.49 -5.64
N ASP A 255 -9.83 19.82 -5.50
CA ASP A 255 -11.02 20.63 -5.79
C ASP A 255 -11.26 20.71 -7.30
N GLY A 256 -10.21 20.87 -8.09
CA GLY A 256 -10.28 20.79 -9.54
C GLY A 256 -10.74 19.42 -10.04
N ALA A 257 -10.29 18.32 -9.41
CA ALA A 257 -10.78 16.98 -9.71
C ALA A 257 -12.28 16.83 -9.47
N LYS A 258 -12.80 17.36 -8.35
CA LYS A 258 -14.24 17.37 -8.05
C LYS A 258 -15.03 18.19 -9.05
N GLU A 259 -14.51 19.32 -9.45
CA GLU A 259 -15.17 20.19 -10.43
C GLU A 259 -15.25 19.51 -11.81
N VAL A 260 -14.13 18.99 -12.32
CA VAL A 260 -14.08 18.25 -13.60
C VAL A 260 -14.99 17.02 -13.56
N LYS A 261 -14.96 16.24 -12.47
CA LYS A 261 -15.87 15.11 -12.27
C LYS A 261 -17.34 15.52 -12.41
N ASN A 262 -17.75 16.60 -11.72
CA ASN A 262 -19.14 17.06 -11.73
C ASN A 262 -19.55 17.59 -13.12
N GLN A 263 -18.66 18.31 -13.80
CA GLN A 263 -18.89 18.77 -15.18
C GLN A 263 -19.04 17.58 -16.14
N PHE A 264 -18.21 16.55 -15.99
CA PHE A 264 -18.27 15.32 -16.79
C PHE A 264 -19.61 14.60 -16.59
N LEU A 265 -20.00 14.35 -15.33
CA LEU A 265 -21.26 13.69 -15.00
C LEU A 265 -22.48 14.50 -15.49
N ALA A 266 -22.42 15.81 -15.46
CA ALA A 266 -23.48 16.66 -16.00
C ALA A 266 -23.55 16.57 -17.54
N ALA A 267 -22.41 16.47 -18.22
CA ALA A 267 -22.35 16.34 -19.68
C ALA A 267 -22.86 14.97 -20.18
N TYR A 268 -22.70 13.92 -19.38
CA TYR A 268 -23.05 12.53 -19.70
C TYR A 268 -24.05 11.90 -18.72
N ALA A 269 -25.00 12.69 -18.25
CA ALA A 269 -25.98 12.27 -17.24
C ALA A 269 -26.88 11.08 -17.64
N ASN A 270 -26.96 10.76 -18.93
CA ASN A 270 -27.78 9.66 -19.45
C ASN A 270 -26.96 8.39 -19.76
N ASP A 271 -25.67 8.39 -19.49
CA ASP A 271 -24.78 7.27 -19.85
C ASP A 271 -24.50 6.34 -18.65
N ASP A 272 -25.21 6.47 -17.52
CA ASP A 272 -25.10 5.68 -16.29
C ASP A 272 -23.66 5.48 -15.82
N LEU A 273 -22.88 6.58 -15.88
CA LEU A 273 -21.47 6.58 -15.53
C LEU A 273 -21.28 7.03 -14.08
N LYS A 274 -20.39 6.33 -13.40
CA LYS A 274 -19.90 6.69 -12.09
C LYS A 274 -18.50 7.26 -12.21
N ALA A 275 -18.32 8.51 -11.84
CA ALA A 275 -17.01 9.14 -11.73
C ALA A 275 -16.65 9.34 -10.27
N GLN A 276 -15.45 8.94 -9.87
CA GLN A 276 -14.94 9.04 -8.52
C GLN A 276 -13.59 9.74 -8.51
N THR A 277 -13.37 10.61 -7.54
CA THR A 277 -12.03 11.12 -7.27
C THR A 277 -11.20 10.04 -6.57
N ILE A 278 -9.88 10.24 -6.53
CA ILE A 278 -8.99 9.31 -5.81
C ILE A 278 -9.40 9.15 -4.33
N GLU A 279 -9.84 10.23 -3.68
CA GLU A 279 -10.29 10.19 -2.30
C GLU A 279 -11.53 9.29 -2.13
N GLU A 280 -12.47 9.36 -3.06
CA GLU A 280 -13.69 8.55 -3.05
C GLU A 280 -13.40 7.08 -3.42
N SER A 281 -12.58 6.84 -4.44
CA SER A 281 -12.19 5.49 -4.89
C SER A 281 -11.35 4.76 -3.85
N ALA A 282 -10.47 5.49 -3.17
CA ALA A 282 -9.63 4.93 -2.12
C ALA A 282 -10.34 4.82 -0.76
N GLU A 283 -11.56 5.38 -0.60
CA GLU A 283 -12.21 5.48 0.72
C GLU A 283 -12.35 4.14 1.43
N ALA A 284 -12.73 3.08 0.73
CA ALA A 284 -12.87 1.74 1.30
C ALA A 284 -11.54 1.20 1.83
N THR A 285 -10.47 1.34 1.04
CA THR A 285 -9.11 0.94 1.42
C THR A 285 -8.60 1.81 2.56
N LEU A 286 -8.82 3.12 2.49
CA LEU A 286 -8.40 4.07 3.50
C LEU A 286 -9.13 3.90 4.84
N LYS A 287 -10.40 3.48 4.83
CA LYS A 287 -11.13 3.12 6.07
C LYS A 287 -10.46 1.97 6.79
N GLY A 288 -10.04 0.93 6.09
CA GLY A 288 -9.28 -0.17 6.65
C GLY A 288 -7.98 0.29 7.30
N PHE A 289 -7.19 1.10 6.58
CA PHE A 289 -5.95 1.69 7.10
C PHE A 289 -6.16 2.62 8.29
N ARG A 290 -7.17 3.50 8.25
CA ARG A 290 -7.52 4.38 9.38
C ARG A 290 -7.87 3.59 10.63
N SER A 291 -8.60 2.48 10.48
CA SER A 291 -8.88 1.57 11.60
C SER A 291 -7.62 0.94 12.16
N GLY A 292 -6.68 0.51 11.29
CA GLY A 292 -5.36 0.01 11.69
C GLY A 292 -4.53 1.06 12.43
N ILE A 293 -4.46 2.28 11.92
CA ILE A 293 -3.78 3.42 12.56
C ILE A 293 -4.41 3.72 13.94
N ALA A 294 -5.74 3.72 14.03
CA ALA A 294 -6.43 3.93 15.31
C ALA A 294 -6.09 2.85 16.33
N MET A 295 -6.00 1.59 15.89
CA MET A 295 -5.60 0.45 16.74
C MET A 295 -4.16 0.58 17.25
N ILE A 296 -3.24 1.01 16.38
CA ILE A 296 -1.84 1.24 16.73
C ILE A 296 -1.69 2.42 17.70
N ASN A 297 -2.44 3.51 17.47
CA ASN A 297 -2.48 4.63 18.41
C ASN A 297 -3.00 4.17 19.79
N LEU A 298 -4.01 3.31 19.82
CA LEU A 298 -4.50 2.72 21.07
C LEU A 298 -3.40 1.92 21.78
N ILE A 299 -2.68 1.07 21.09
CA ILE A 299 -1.54 0.32 21.63
C ILE A 299 -0.45 1.27 22.12
N GLY A 300 -0.16 2.34 21.38
CA GLY A 300 0.75 3.40 21.78
C GLY A 300 0.35 4.07 23.09
N TYR A 301 -0.93 4.39 23.27
CA TYR A 301 -1.46 4.95 24.51
C TYR A 301 -1.30 3.98 25.68
N PHE A 302 -1.56 2.68 25.50
CA PHE A 302 -1.31 1.67 26.53
C PHE A 302 0.18 1.56 26.89
N GLY A 303 1.07 1.65 25.89
CA GLY A 303 2.50 1.69 26.09
C GLY A 303 2.95 2.89 26.94
N MET A 304 2.43 4.09 26.64
CA MET A 304 2.68 5.30 27.45
C MET A 304 2.16 5.15 28.87
N MET A 305 0.94 4.63 29.05
CA MET A 305 0.38 4.36 30.37
C MET A 305 1.24 3.38 31.18
N SER A 306 1.69 2.29 30.54
CA SER A 306 2.59 1.32 31.15
C SER A 306 3.91 1.96 31.60
N SER A 307 4.50 2.81 30.75
CA SER A 307 5.72 3.56 31.09
C SER A 307 5.50 4.53 32.26
N ALA A 308 4.35 5.19 32.31
CA ALA A 308 4.01 6.06 33.43
C ALA A 308 3.89 5.27 34.76
N PHE A 309 3.26 4.10 34.74
CA PHE A 309 3.22 3.20 35.91
C PHE A 309 4.61 2.75 36.35
N ALA A 310 5.48 2.40 35.41
CA ALA A 310 6.86 2.03 35.70
C ALA A 310 7.60 3.17 36.42
N ILE A 311 7.44 4.41 35.97
CA ILE A 311 8.02 5.59 36.63
C ILE A 311 7.50 5.73 38.05
N VAL A 312 6.18 5.59 38.27
CA VAL A 312 5.59 5.67 39.62
C VAL A 312 6.17 4.59 40.55
N VAL A 313 6.30 3.35 40.07
CA VAL A 313 6.89 2.26 40.87
C VAL A 313 8.35 2.55 41.22
N ILE A 314 9.15 3.04 40.25
CA ILE A 314 10.55 3.42 40.50
C ILE A 314 10.62 4.56 41.54
N GLN A 315 9.76 5.55 41.44
CA GLN A 315 9.68 6.67 42.37
C GLN A 315 9.30 6.18 43.79
N MET A 316 8.32 5.32 43.93
CA MET A 316 7.94 4.71 45.22
C MET A 316 9.12 3.95 45.84
N MET A 317 9.85 3.17 45.03
CA MET A 317 11.01 2.45 45.49
C MET A 317 12.15 3.39 45.95
N LEU A 318 12.36 4.50 45.22
CA LEU A 318 13.32 5.55 45.61
C LEU A 318 12.95 6.20 46.95
N VAL A 319 11.68 6.58 47.11
CA VAL A 319 11.17 7.17 48.37
C VAL A 319 11.32 6.22 49.52
N ASN A 320 10.97 4.95 49.40
CA ASN A 320 11.11 3.93 50.42
C ASN A 320 12.58 3.73 50.84
N ASN A 321 13.50 3.70 49.88
CA ASN A 321 14.92 3.58 50.15
C ASN A 321 15.52 4.80 50.85
N LYS A 322 14.86 5.94 50.80
CA LYS A 322 15.29 7.23 51.38
C LYS A 322 14.53 7.61 52.65
N THR A 323 13.72 6.69 53.21
CA THR A 323 12.89 6.98 54.39
C THR A 323 13.72 7.48 55.59
N LYS A 324 14.92 6.93 55.82
CA LYS A 324 15.81 7.40 56.90
C LYS A 324 16.29 8.84 56.65
N GLU A 325 16.68 9.20 55.43
CA GLU A 325 17.13 10.54 55.07
C GLU A 325 15.98 11.56 55.17
N ILE A 326 14.77 11.15 54.78
CA ILE A 326 13.53 11.95 54.93
C ILE A 326 13.25 12.22 56.42
N GLY A 327 13.44 11.20 57.28
CA GLY A 327 13.29 11.34 58.72
C GLY A 327 14.25 12.35 59.32
N VAL A 328 15.52 12.30 58.91
CA VAL A 328 16.54 13.27 59.35
C VAL A 328 16.22 14.70 58.89
N MET A 329 15.84 14.86 57.61
CA MET A 329 15.44 16.19 57.10
C MET A 329 14.27 16.76 57.86
N ARG A 330 13.28 15.95 58.25
CA ARG A 330 12.15 16.38 59.06
C ARG A 330 12.55 16.74 60.49
N ALA A 331 13.47 16.02 61.07
CA ALA A 331 13.98 16.30 62.40
C ALA A 331 14.75 17.64 62.47
N ILE A 332 15.39 18.05 61.38
CA ILE A 332 16.11 19.32 61.25
C ILE A 332 15.13 20.48 60.89
N GLY A 333 13.81 20.21 60.67
CA GLY A 333 12.80 21.22 60.42
C GLY A 333 12.33 21.38 59.01
N ALA A 334 12.67 20.51 58.06
CA ALA A 334 12.18 20.58 56.68
C ALA A 334 10.67 20.35 56.64
N LYS A 335 9.93 21.24 55.92
CA LYS A 335 8.51 21.12 55.74
C LYS A 335 8.16 20.02 54.73
N ARG A 336 6.98 19.41 54.92
CA ARG A 336 6.49 18.35 53.99
C ARG A 336 6.51 18.78 52.51
N LYS A 337 6.19 20.06 52.25
CA LYS A 337 6.18 20.64 50.88
C LYS A 337 7.61 20.68 50.29
N ASP A 338 8.61 20.94 51.09
CA ASP A 338 10.01 21.01 50.59
C ASP A 338 10.53 19.62 50.22
N ILE A 339 10.19 18.62 51.02
CA ILE A 339 10.52 17.22 50.72
C ILE A 339 9.79 16.76 49.43
N LEU A 340 8.48 17.08 49.33
CA LEU A 340 7.71 16.72 48.12
C LEU A 340 8.32 17.35 46.86
N ILE A 341 8.65 18.64 46.89
CA ILE A 341 9.28 19.36 45.77
C ILE A 341 10.62 18.68 45.37
N ILE A 342 11.46 18.28 46.34
CA ILE A 342 12.73 17.61 46.05
C ILE A 342 12.50 16.30 45.30
N PHE A 343 11.50 15.50 45.69
CA PHE A 343 11.21 14.22 45.02
C PHE A 343 10.55 14.39 43.69
N ILE A 344 9.71 15.44 43.49
CA ILE A 344 9.14 15.78 42.16
C ILE A 344 10.28 16.16 41.21
N PHE A 345 11.19 17.06 41.60
CA PHE A 345 12.35 17.41 40.79
C PHE A 345 13.30 16.25 40.51
N GLN A 346 13.32 15.25 41.38
CA GLN A 346 14.09 14.03 41.17
C GLN A 346 13.42 13.09 40.14
N GLY A 347 12.10 13.21 39.95
CA GLY A 347 11.35 12.38 39.01
C GLY A 347 11.15 13.02 37.62
N MET A 348 11.43 14.31 37.50
CA MET A 348 11.44 15.05 36.22
C MET A 348 12.80 14.96 35.53
#